data_d18c7d10e6faa70ad122108febfba39e
#
_entry.id   d18c7d10e6faa70ad122108febfba39e
#
_cell.length_a   1.000
_cell.length_b   1.000
_cell.length_c   1.000
_cell.angle_alpha   90.00
_cell.angle_beta   90.00
_cell.angle_gamma   90.00
#
_symmetry.space_group_name_H-M   'P 1'
#
loop_
_entity.id
_entity.type
_entity.pdbx_description
1 polymer ?
#
loop_
_entity_poly.entity_id
_entity_poly.type
_entity_poly.pdbx_seq_one_letter_code
_entity_poly.pdbx_strand_id
1 'polypeptide(L)'
;MAKISPSILAADFANLERDIRDIEANGADFVHVDIMDGIFVPNISIGIPVVKAIRPVTKLPLDVHLMIDRPIRYVVQPYNLNASVY
;
A
#
# COMPACT_ATOMS: atom_id res chain seq x y z
N MET A 1 14.82 -17.51 -3.06
CA MET A 1 15.17 -16.14 -3.43
C MET A 1 14.32 -15.15 -2.63
N ALA A 2 14.94 -14.15 -2.08
CA ALA A 2 14.21 -13.13 -1.29
C ALA A 2 13.33 -12.29 -2.21
N LYS A 3 12.15 -11.93 -1.73
CA LYS A 3 11.25 -11.03 -2.42
C LYS A 3 11.40 -9.61 -1.88
N ILE A 4 11.19 -8.63 -2.74
CA ILE A 4 11.37 -7.22 -2.42
C ILE A 4 10.01 -6.54 -2.42
N SER A 5 9.67 -5.87 -1.32
CA SER A 5 8.41 -5.19 -1.12
C SER A 5 8.67 -3.76 -0.60
N PRO A 6 9.05 -2.84 -1.49
CA PRO A 6 9.32 -1.46 -1.05
C PRO A 6 8.04 -0.77 -0.58
N SER A 7 8.14 0.00 0.50
CA SER A 7 7.01 0.75 1.03
C SER A 7 6.86 2.08 0.31
N ILE A 8 5.64 2.41 -0.11
CA ILE A 8 5.35 3.71 -0.70
C ILE A 8 5.36 4.84 0.33
N LEU A 9 5.50 4.51 1.61
CA LEU A 9 5.65 5.54 2.65
C LEU A 9 6.88 6.40 2.40
N ALA A 10 7.90 5.86 1.74
CA ALA A 10 9.11 6.59 1.38
C ALA A 10 9.00 7.30 0.02
N ALA A 11 7.87 7.17 -0.68
CA ALA A 11 7.68 7.75 -1.99
C ALA A 11 7.26 9.21 -1.89
N ASP A 12 7.31 9.91 -3.04
CA ASP A 12 6.74 11.25 -3.16
C ASP A 12 5.23 11.10 -3.38
N PHE A 13 4.44 11.42 -2.37
CA PHE A 13 2.99 11.23 -2.41
C PHE A 13 2.32 12.08 -3.50
N ALA A 14 2.96 13.15 -3.93
CA ALA A 14 2.44 13.97 -5.03
C ALA A 14 2.68 13.31 -6.40
N ASN A 15 3.51 12.27 -6.46
CA ASN A 15 3.88 11.59 -7.69
C ASN A 15 3.90 10.07 -7.50
N LEU A 16 2.89 9.52 -6.84
CA LEU A 16 2.85 8.09 -6.49
C LEU A 16 2.90 7.18 -7.72
N GLU A 17 2.18 7.54 -8.77
CA GLU A 17 2.18 6.71 -9.98
C GLU A 17 3.58 6.58 -10.55
N ARG A 18 4.31 7.68 -10.66
CA ARG A 18 5.69 7.69 -11.18
C ARG A 18 6.59 6.79 -10.32
N ASP A 19 6.52 6.95 -9.00
CA ASP A 19 7.39 6.22 -8.09
C ASP A 19 7.05 4.73 -8.06
N ILE A 20 5.77 4.37 -8.14
CA ILE A 20 5.34 2.97 -8.20
C ILE A 20 5.80 2.32 -9.50
N ARG A 21 5.67 3.00 -10.63
CA ARG A 21 6.14 2.49 -11.92
C ARG A 21 7.65 2.30 -11.92
N ASP A 22 8.37 3.18 -11.22
CA ASP A 22 9.81 3.08 -11.07
C ASP A 22 10.22 1.82 -10.33
N ILE A 23 9.60 1.53 -9.18
CA ILE A 23 9.95 0.34 -8.41
C ILE A 23 9.55 -0.94 -9.14
N GLU A 24 8.46 -0.93 -9.88
CA GLU A 24 8.07 -2.08 -10.69
C GLU A 24 9.10 -2.32 -11.79
N ALA A 25 9.54 -1.28 -12.48
CA ALA A 25 10.54 -1.38 -13.54
C ALA A 25 11.90 -1.86 -13.01
N ASN A 26 12.18 -1.62 -11.74
CA ASN A 26 13.44 -2.02 -11.11
C ASN A 26 13.36 -3.39 -10.41
N GLY A 27 12.29 -4.14 -10.63
CA GLY A 27 12.23 -5.54 -10.23
C GLY A 27 11.62 -5.82 -8.86
N ALA A 28 10.85 -4.89 -8.30
CA ALA A 28 10.13 -5.16 -7.06
C ALA A 28 9.09 -6.28 -7.26
N ASP A 29 8.86 -7.06 -6.21
CA ASP A 29 7.88 -8.16 -6.23
C ASP A 29 6.51 -7.73 -5.74
N PHE A 30 6.48 -6.74 -4.84
CA PHE A 30 5.26 -6.22 -4.22
C PHE A 30 5.37 -4.71 -4.07
N VAL A 31 4.21 -4.07 -3.88
CA VAL A 31 4.16 -2.69 -3.39
C VAL A 31 3.63 -2.74 -1.96
N HIS A 32 4.44 -2.31 -1.00
CA HIS A 32 4.05 -2.32 0.41
C HIS A 32 3.36 -1.00 0.76
N VAL A 33 2.16 -1.10 1.34
CA VAL A 33 1.33 0.05 1.66
C VAL A 33 1.07 0.07 3.17
N ASP A 34 1.66 1.05 3.86
CA ASP A 34 1.46 1.23 5.30
C ASP A 34 0.35 2.24 5.55
N ILE A 35 -0.75 1.79 6.15
CA ILE A 35 -1.88 2.64 6.50
C ILE A 35 -1.88 2.88 8.01
N MET A 36 -1.77 4.14 8.38
CA MET A 36 -1.72 4.59 9.79
C MET A 36 -2.80 5.63 10.02
N ASP A 37 -3.54 5.51 11.13
CA ASP A 37 -4.66 6.39 11.45
C ASP A 37 -4.37 7.37 12.59
N GLY A 38 -3.18 7.36 13.15
CA GLY A 38 -2.80 8.24 14.24
C GLY A 38 -3.19 7.73 15.62
N ILE A 39 -3.90 6.61 15.71
CA ILE A 39 -4.34 6.02 16.97
C ILE A 39 -3.41 4.87 17.37
N PHE A 40 -3.28 3.89 16.48
CA PHE A 40 -2.42 2.72 16.74
C PHE A 40 -0.95 3.11 16.79
N VAL A 41 -0.52 3.99 15.87
CA VAL A 41 0.82 4.59 15.85
C VAL A 41 0.66 6.11 15.75
N PRO A 42 1.62 6.91 16.29
CA PRO A 42 1.46 8.37 16.32
C PRO A 42 1.79 9.00 14.96
N ASN A 43 1.11 8.57 13.93
CA ASN A 43 1.27 9.10 12.58
C ASN A 43 0.00 8.84 11.77
N ILE A 44 -0.23 9.66 10.78
CA ILE A 44 -1.30 9.48 9.80
C ILE A 44 -0.64 9.38 8.44
N SER A 45 -0.88 8.28 7.71
CA SER A 45 -0.25 8.13 6.41
C SER A 45 -1.26 8.27 5.26
N ILE A 46 -1.87 7.17 4.84
CA ILE A 46 -2.79 7.16 3.70
C ILE A 46 -3.96 6.24 4.06
N GLY A 47 -4.98 6.25 3.22
CA GLY A 47 -6.18 5.46 3.46
C GLY A 47 -6.60 4.66 2.23
N ILE A 48 -7.77 4.06 2.34
CA ILE A 48 -8.35 3.20 1.30
C ILE A 48 -8.50 3.91 -0.05
N PRO A 49 -8.90 5.20 -0.12
CA PRO A 49 -8.98 5.87 -1.42
C PRO A 49 -7.66 5.86 -2.19
N VAL A 50 -6.54 5.98 -1.50
CA VAL A 50 -5.22 5.94 -2.13
C VAL A 50 -4.92 4.52 -2.63
N VAL A 51 -5.25 3.49 -1.84
CA VAL A 51 -5.07 2.10 -2.26
C VAL A 51 -5.85 1.83 -3.54
N LYS A 52 -7.09 2.29 -3.61
CA LYS A 52 -7.91 2.14 -4.81
C LYS A 52 -7.32 2.88 -6.01
N ALA A 53 -6.77 4.06 -5.78
CA ALA A 53 -6.18 4.88 -6.84
C ALA A 53 -4.92 4.26 -7.41
N ILE A 54 -4.10 3.62 -6.59
CA ILE A 54 -2.85 3.02 -7.05
C ILE A 54 -3.02 1.62 -7.63
N ARG A 55 -4.13 0.93 -7.33
CA ARG A 55 -4.34 -0.43 -7.84
C ARG A 55 -4.17 -0.55 -9.36
N PRO A 56 -4.78 0.32 -10.19
CA PRO A 56 -4.64 0.21 -11.64
C PRO A 56 -3.27 0.69 -12.17
N VAL A 57 -2.46 1.32 -11.34
CA VAL A 57 -1.16 1.88 -11.76
C VAL A 57 -0.11 0.78 -11.92
N THR A 58 -0.22 -0.32 -11.21
CA THR A 58 0.78 -1.39 -11.21
C THR A 58 0.12 -2.76 -11.32
N LYS A 59 0.84 -3.72 -11.88
CA LYS A 59 0.43 -5.12 -11.90
C LYS A 59 0.94 -5.88 -10.67
N LEU A 60 1.81 -5.29 -9.89
CA LEU A 60 2.35 -5.92 -8.70
C LEU A 60 1.26 -6.09 -7.64
N PRO A 61 1.30 -7.17 -6.86
CA PRO A 61 0.40 -7.29 -5.71
C PRO A 61 0.66 -6.17 -4.72
N LEU A 62 -0.41 -5.69 -4.09
CA LEU A 62 -0.30 -4.71 -3.02
C LEU A 62 -0.23 -5.45 -1.68
N ASP A 63 0.79 -5.13 -0.90
CA ASP A 63 1.04 -5.73 0.40
C ASP A 63 0.65 -4.69 1.45
N VAL A 64 -0.63 -4.72 1.89
CA VAL A 64 -1.22 -3.67 2.71
C VAL A 64 -1.11 -4.01 4.19
N HIS A 65 -0.46 -3.13 4.94
CA HIS A 65 -0.29 -3.26 6.38
C HIS A 65 -1.16 -2.22 7.09
N LEU A 66 -2.16 -2.68 7.83
CA LEU A 66 -3.10 -1.82 8.53
C LEU A 66 -2.64 -1.59 9.98
N MET A 67 -2.05 -0.41 10.21
CA MET A 67 -1.65 0.03 11.55
C MET A 67 -2.70 1.01 12.04
N ILE A 68 -3.91 0.50 12.29
CA ILE A 68 -5.07 1.32 12.62
C ILE A 68 -5.89 0.68 13.74
N ASP A 69 -6.77 1.48 14.36
CA ASP A 69 -7.72 1.00 15.32
C ASP A 69 -8.79 0.16 14.60
N ARG A 70 -9.08 -1.03 15.13
CA ARG A 70 -10.08 -1.96 14.59
C ARG A 70 -9.89 -2.22 13.09
N PRO A 71 -8.76 -2.79 12.67
CA PRO A 71 -8.49 -3.01 11.25
C PRO A 71 -9.48 -3.95 10.58
N ILE A 72 -10.19 -4.80 11.33
CA ILE A 72 -11.18 -5.73 10.79
C ILE A 72 -12.25 -5.02 9.95
N ARG A 73 -12.49 -3.74 10.20
CA ARG A 73 -13.44 -2.95 9.42
C ARG A 73 -13.05 -2.86 7.94
N TYR A 74 -11.77 -3.05 7.65
CA TYR A 74 -11.21 -2.86 6.32
C TYR A 74 -10.71 -4.15 5.67
N VAL A 75 -10.58 -5.21 6.44
CA VAL A 75 -10.03 -6.48 5.93
C VAL A 75 -10.99 -7.15 4.94
N VAL A 76 -12.30 -7.02 5.16
CA VAL A 76 -13.30 -7.67 4.31
C VAL A 76 -13.77 -6.81 3.15
N GLN A 77 -13.25 -5.65 3.05
CA GLN A 77 -13.59 -4.76 1.97
C GLN A 77 -12.40 -4.53 1.18
N PRO A 78 -12.74 -4.09 0.13
CA PRO A 78 -13.42 -4.14 -1.08
C PRO A 78 -12.82 -4.76 -2.12
N TYR A 79 -13.10 -5.66 -2.11
CA TYR A 79 -12.03 -5.83 -2.30
C TYR A 79 -11.50 -6.78 -3.32
N ASN A 80 -11.75 -6.48 -4.38
CA ASN A 80 -11.13 -6.98 -5.59
C ASN A 80 -9.83 -6.21 -5.87
N LEU A 81 -9.06 -5.94 -4.83
CA LEU A 81 -7.86 -5.14 -5.00
C LEU A 81 -6.62 -5.99 -5.26
N ASN A 82 -6.76 -7.31 -5.28
CA ASN A 82 -5.59 -8.21 -5.39
C ASN A 82 -4.51 -7.76 -4.41
N ALA A 83 -4.90 -7.61 -3.15
CA ALA A 83 -4.02 -7.14 -2.09
C ALA A 83 -4.03 -8.12 -0.94
N SER A 84 -2.87 -8.31 -0.33
CA SER A 84 -2.75 -9.00 0.95
C SER A 84 -2.84 -7.94 2.04
N VAL A 85 -3.72 -8.18 3.03
CA VAL A 85 -3.97 -7.21 4.10
C VAL A 85 -3.64 -7.84 5.43
N TYR A 86 -2.93 -7.11 6.31
CA TYR A 86 -2.57 -7.60 7.64
C TYR A 86 -2.30 -6.44 8.61
#